data_9132189bfaa7edd6ca050b52ea553077
#
_entry.id   9132189bfaa7edd6ca050b52ea553077
#
_cell.length_a   1.000
_cell.length_b   1.000
_cell.length_c   1.000
_cell.angle_alpha   90.00
_cell.angle_beta   90.00
_cell.angle_gamma   90.00
#
_symmetry.space_group_name_H-M   'P 1'
#
loop_
_entity.id
_entity.type
_entity.pdbx_description
1 polymer ?
#
loop_
_entity_poly.entity_id
_entity_poly.type
_entity_poly.pdbx_seq_one_letter_code
_entity_poly.pdbx_strand_id
1 'polypeptide(L)'
;DGFHMEYPAVEIAKKILKERLYLVTDAVSPAGTTDMKEFMFEGNRVLYENGKCISPSGTLGGSALVMSEGVKNLVEHVNVSLEEALRMATSYPAKAVSVDDRYGYIKEGYIADLTYFDKDYKVKGTVAKGNLTEY
;
A
#
# COMPACT_ATOMS: atom_id res chain seq x y z
N ASP A 1 -7.02 3.75 0.74
CA ASP A 1 -7.56 4.55 -0.37
C ASP A 1 -8.71 5.48 0.05
N GLY A 2 -9.29 5.28 1.24
CA GLY A 2 -10.42 6.08 1.73
C GLY A 2 -11.79 5.73 1.12
N PHE A 3 -11.84 4.76 0.21
CA PHE A 3 -13.09 4.32 -0.44
C PHE A 3 -13.61 3.00 0.13
N HIS A 4 -12.71 2.05 0.40
CA HIS A 4 -13.05 0.77 1.02
C HIS A 4 -13.22 0.89 2.53
N MET A 5 -12.44 1.79 3.15
CA MET A 5 -12.53 2.10 4.57
C MET A 5 -12.26 3.59 4.78
N GLU A 6 -13.18 4.27 5.45
CA GLU A 6 -13.01 5.67 5.79
C GLU A 6 -11.88 5.87 6.82
N TYR A 7 -11.15 6.96 6.70
CA TYR A 7 -9.99 7.24 7.56
C TYR A 7 -10.31 7.29 9.07
N PRO A 8 -11.45 7.82 9.54
CA PRO A 8 -11.80 7.73 10.95
C PRO A 8 -11.94 6.30 11.47
N ALA A 9 -12.44 5.38 10.64
CA ALA A 9 -12.52 3.96 11.02
C ALA A 9 -11.12 3.34 11.14
N VAL A 10 -10.20 3.69 10.25
CA VAL A 10 -8.78 3.27 10.32
C VAL A 10 -8.13 3.81 11.59
N GLU A 11 -8.39 5.06 11.97
CA GLU A 11 -7.85 5.66 13.20
C GLU A 11 -8.33 4.91 14.46
N ILE A 12 -9.61 4.58 14.54
CA ILE A 12 -10.18 3.78 15.64
C ILE A 12 -9.56 2.39 15.67
N ALA A 13 -9.49 1.72 14.51
CA ALA A 13 -8.88 0.40 14.39
C ALA A 13 -7.41 0.42 14.85
N LYS A 14 -6.65 1.46 14.48
CA LYS A 14 -5.25 1.62 14.88
C LYS A 14 -5.09 1.76 16.39
N LYS A 15 -5.94 2.54 17.06
CA LYS A 15 -5.93 2.69 18.52
C LYS A 15 -6.17 1.36 19.24
N ILE A 16 -7.02 0.49 18.68
CA ILE A 16 -7.38 -0.81 19.28
C ILE A 16 -6.36 -1.88 18.93
N LEU A 17 -6.01 -2.03 17.65
CA LEU A 17 -5.21 -3.14 17.14
C LEU A 17 -3.70 -2.90 17.25
N LYS A 18 -3.28 -1.62 17.30
CA LYS A 18 -1.85 -1.22 17.41
C LYS A 18 -0.99 -1.87 16.32
N GLU A 19 -0.01 -2.69 16.70
CA GLU A 19 0.90 -3.38 15.78
C GLU A 19 0.24 -4.50 14.96
N ARG A 20 -0.97 -4.92 15.31
CA ARG A 20 -1.72 -5.94 14.56
C ARG A 20 -2.48 -5.37 13.36
N LEU A 21 -2.52 -4.04 13.22
CA LEU A 21 -3.06 -3.39 12.03
C LEU A 21 -1.90 -3.06 11.09
N TYR A 22 -1.97 -3.55 9.87
CA TYR A 22 -0.98 -3.25 8.84
C TYR A 22 -1.65 -2.82 7.54
N LEU A 23 -0.87 -2.14 6.70
CA LEU A 23 -1.32 -1.59 5.42
C LEU A 23 -1.33 -2.68 4.35
N VAL A 24 -2.39 -2.71 3.56
CA VAL A 24 -2.49 -3.44 2.30
C VAL A 24 -3.03 -2.50 1.23
N THR A 25 -2.72 -2.75 -0.02
CA THR A 25 -3.21 -1.94 -1.14
C THR A 25 -4.50 -2.49 -1.72
N ASP A 26 -4.68 -3.80 -1.73
CA ASP A 26 -5.73 -4.48 -2.50
C ASP A 26 -5.72 -4.04 -3.98
N ALA A 27 -4.51 -3.83 -4.51
CA ALA A 27 -4.28 -3.22 -5.80
C ALA A 27 -4.65 -4.16 -6.94
N VAL A 28 -5.36 -3.59 -7.92
CA VAL A 28 -5.69 -4.24 -9.20
C VAL A 28 -5.02 -3.50 -10.36
N SER A 29 -5.28 -3.94 -11.59
CA SER A 29 -4.56 -3.53 -12.81
C SER A 29 -4.27 -2.04 -12.99
N PRO A 30 -5.12 -1.07 -12.60
CA PRO A 30 -4.82 0.35 -12.76
C PRO A 30 -3.75 0.89 -11.81
N ALA A 31 -3.41 0.17 -10.74
CA ALA A 31 -2.45 0.66 -9.75
C ALA A 31 -1.07 0.91 -10.40
N GLY A 32 -0.58 2.15 -10.24
CA GLY A 32 0.70 2.58 -10.82
C GLY A 32 0.66 2.87 -12.33
N THR A 33 -0.52 2.83 -12.98
CA THR A 33 -0.69 3.22 -14.39
C THR A 33 -1.32 4.62 -14.49
N THR A 34 -1.07 5.32 -15.61
CA THR A 34 -1.65 6.65 -15.85
C THR A 34 -2.83 6.65 -16.82
N ASP A 35 -2.94 5.63 -17.66
CA ASP A 35 -3.82 5.67 -18.84
C ASP A 35 -4.93 4.62 -18.84
N MET A 36 -4.92 3.68 -17.89
CA MET A 36 -5.91 2.62 -17.84
C MET A 36 -7.25 3.14 -17.30
N LYS A 37 -8.27 3.10 -18.14
CA LYS A 37 -9.65 3.51 -17.77
C LYS A 37 -10.57 2.34 -17.46
N GLU A 38 -10.20 1.15 -17.91
CA GLU A 38 -10.97 -0.08 -17.70
C GLU A 38 -10.08 -1.32 -17.83
N PHE A 39 -10.51 -2.40 -17.22
CA PHE A 39 -9.86 -3.71 -17.31
C PHE A 39 -10.87 -4.83 -17.09
N MET A 40 -10.47 -6.05 -17.43
CA MET A 40 -11.27 -7.26 -17.16
C MET A 40 -10.76 -7.93 -15.89
N PHE A 41 -11.67 -8.22 -14.96
CA PHE A 41 -11.40 -8.95 -13.75
C PHE A 41 -12.40 -10.09 -13.58
N GLU A 42 -11.92 -11.34 -13.56
CA GLU A 42 -12.75 -12.55 -13.49
C GLU A 42 -13.94 -12.56 -14.50
N GLY A 43 -13.68 -12.11 -15.72
CA GLY A 43 -14.69 -12.05 -16.79
C GLY A 43 -15.64 -10.85 -16.71
N ASN A 44 -15.49 -10.00 -15.70
CA ASN A 44 -16.29 -8.78 -15.55
C ASN A 44 -15.48 -7.54 -15.96
N ARG A 45 -16.15 -6.60 -16.63
CA ARG A 45 -15.58 -5.29 -16.93
C ARG A 45 -15.58 -4.44 -15.67
N VAL A 46 -14.42 -3.84 -15.34
CA VAL A 46 -14.26 -2.91 -14.23
C VAL A 46 -13.80 -1.57 -14.80
N LEU A 47 -14.46 -0.49 -14.41
CA LEU A 47 -14.11 0.87 -14.77
C LEU A 47 -13.21 1.47 -13.69
N TYR A 48 -12.20 2.24 -14.13
CA TYR A 48 -11.38 3.04 -13.24
C TYR A 48 -11.71 4.52 -13.43
N GLU A 49 -12.31 5.12 -12.42
CA GLU A 49 -12.71 6.52 -12.41
C GLU A 49 -12.47 7.14 -11.02
N ASN A 50 -11.84 8.32 -10.99
CA ASN A 50 -11.63 9.11 -9.77
C ASN A 50 -10.99 8.30 -8.61
N GLY A 51 -10.01 7.44 -8.92
CA GLY A 51 -9.33 6.60 -7.95
C GLY A 51 -10.07 5.33 -7.53
N LYS A 52 -11.27 5.07 -8.11
CA LYS A 52 -12.12 3.92 -7.79
C LYS A 52 -12.13 2.92 -8.93
N CYS A 53 -12.04 1.64 -8.59
CA CYS A 53 -12.31 0.54 -9.49
C CYS A 53 -13.75 0.05 -9.25
N ILE A 54 -14.64 0.24 -10.22
CA ILE A 54 -16.08 0.02 -10.05
C ILE A 54 -16.60 -0.91 -11.14
N SER A 55 -17.29 -1.98 -10.73
CA SER A 55 -18.03 -2.84 -11.65
C SER A 55 -19.25 -2.12 -12.23
N PRO A 56 -19.85 -2.58 -13.34
CA PRO A 56 -21.09 -2.00 -13.89
C PRO A 56 -22.27 -2.03 -12.90
N SER A 57 -22.25 -2.90 -11.88
CA SER A 57 -23.25 -2.95 -10.82
C SER A 57 -23.01 -1.92 -9.69
N GLY A 58 -21.93 -1.13 -9.76
CA GLY A 58 -21.55 -0.16 -8.72
C GLY A 58 -20.75 -0.71 -7.55
N THR A 59 -20.33 -1.98 -7.61
CA THR A 59 -19.51 -2.60 -6.56
C THR A 59 -18.05 -2.21 -6.74
N LEU A 60 -17.37 -1.87 -5.65
CA LEU A 60 -15.91 -1.68 -5.65
C LEU A 60 -15.21 -3.01 -5.96
N GLY A 61 -14.25 -2.98 -6.86
CA GLY A 61 -13.50 -4.15 -7.35
C GLY A 61 -12.00 -4.00 -7.17
N GLY A 62 -11.55 -3.91 -5.93
CA GLY A 62 -10.16 -3.64 -5.59
C GLY A 62 -9.79 -2.17 -5.68
N SER A 63 -8.52 -1.83 -5.50
CA SER A 63 -8.04 -0.45 -5.49
C SER A 63 -6.98 -0.17 -6.58
N ALA A 64 -6.77 1.09 -6.89
CA ALA A 64 -5.64 1.56 -7.68
C ALA A 64 -4.49 2.11 -6.79
N LEU A 65 -4.57 1.88 -5.49
CA LEU A 65 -3.62 2.40 -4.52
C LEU A 65 -2.24 1.76 -4.69
N VAL A 66 -1.19 2.57 -4.77
CA VAL A 66 0.19 2.11 -4.62
C VAL A 66 0.63 2.23 -3.16
N MET A 67 1.58 1.38 -2.72
CA MET A 67 1.97 1.30 -1.32
C MET A 67 2.49 2.63 -0.75
N SER A 68 3.27 3.39 -1.51
CA SER A 68 3.79 4.70 -1.07
C SER A 68 2.68 5.73 -0.85
N GLU A 69 1.63 5.70 -1.67
CA GLU A 69 0.43 6.53 -1.48
C GLU A 69 -0.38 6.07 -0.25
N GLY A 70 -0.45 4.76 -0.01
CA GLY A 70 -1.04 4.23 1.22
C GLY A 70 -0.33 4.72 2.50
N VAL A 71 1.01 4.75 2.47
CA VAL A 71 1.82 5.34 3.56
C VAL A 71 1.51 6.84 3.72
N LYS A 72 1.46 7.60 2.62
CA LYS A 72 1.07 9.01 2.62
C LYS A 72 -0.31 9.21 3.26
N ASN A 73 -1.30 8.44 2.85
CA ASN A 73 -2.66 8.55 3.36
C ASN A 73 -2.76 8.28 4.87
N LEU A 74 -1.98 7.34 5.40
CA LEU A 74 -1.89 7.10 6.84
C LEU A 74 -1.36 8.32 7.60
N VAL A 75 -0.33 8.98 7.06
CA VAL A 75 0.26 10.18 7.67
C VAL A 75 -0.70 11.37 7.59
N GLU A 76 -1.26 11.65 6.41
CA GLU A 76 -2.04 12.86 6.15
C GLU A 76 -3.48 12.79 6.68
N HIS A 77 -4.10 11.60 6.71
CA HIS A 77 -5.52 11.46 7.01
C HIS A 77 -5.84 10.64 8.27
N VAL A 78 -4.89 9.83 8.76
CA VAL A 78 -5.10 8.97 9.94
C VAL A 78 -4.30 9.47 11.15
N ASN A 79 -3.50 10.54 10.97
CA ASN A 79 -2.66 11.13 12.02
C ASN A 79 -1.66 10.12 12.63
N VAL A 80 -1.08 9.29 11.77
CA VAL A 80 -0.04 8.31 12.13
C VAL A 80 1.32 8.90 11.76
N SER A 81 2.35 8.73 12.60
CA SER A 81 3.69 9.20 12.23
C SER A 81 4.24 8.43 11.01
N LEU A 82 5.17 9.04 10.26
CA LEU A 82 5.79 8.39 9.10
C LEU A 82 6.45 7.06 9.48
N GLU A 83 7.16 7.02 10.62
CA GLU A 83 7.83 5.81 11.09
C GLU A 83 6.82 4.69 11.39
N GLU A 84 5.66 5.05 11.95
CA GLU A 84 4.61 4.08 12.23
C GLU A 84 3.93 3.60 10.94
N ALA A 85 3.65 4.51 10.00
CA ALA A 85 3.11 4.15 8.68
C ALA A 85 4.06 3.22 7.91
N LEU A 86 5.38 3.46 8.01
CA LEU A 86 6.39 2.57 7.43
C LEU A 86 6.38 1.20 8.11
N ARG A 87 6.28 1.11 9.44
CA ARG A 87 6.14 -0.18 10.12
C ARG A 87 4.87 -0.93 9.69
N MET A 88 3.78 -0.22 9.49
CA MET A 88 2.54 -0.81 8.97
C MET A 88 2.67 -1.36 7.55
N ALA A 89 3.60 -0.84 6.75
CA ALA A 89 3.88 -1.33 5.39
C ALA A 89 5.03 -2.37 5.33
N THR A 90 5.76 -2.61 6.42
CA THR A 90 6.99 -3.42 6.41
C THR A 90 7.02 -4.45 7.53
N SER A 91 7.42 -4.07 8.74
CA SER A 91 7.66 -5.01 9.85
C SER A 91 6.38 -5.66 10.38
N TYR A 92 5.25 -4.97 10.39
CA TYR A 92 4.00 -5.56 10.88
C TYR A 92 3.45 -6.65 9.94
N PRO A 93 3.33 -6.43 8.61
CA PRO A 93 2.96 -7.51 7.71
C PRO A 93 3.98 -8.66 7.70
N ALA A 94 5.30 -8.37 7.76
CA ALA A 94 6.32 -9.41 7.84
C ALA A 94 6.12 -10.31 9.05
N LYS A 95 5.83 -9.73 10.22
CA LYS A 95 5.50 -10.47 11.45
C LYS A 95 4.20 -11.25 11.32
N ALA A 96 3.17 -10.68 10.69
CA ALA A 96 1.87 -11.33 10.52
C ALA A 96 1.96 -12.64 9.71
N VAL A 97 2.90 -12.70 8.75
CA VAL A 97 3.15 -13.89 7.93
C VAL A 97 4.41 -14.68 8.34
N SER A 98 5.00 -14.36 9.50
CA SER A 98 6.15 -15.07 10.09
C SER A 98 7.39 -15.10 9.19
N VAL A 99 7.74 -13.96 8.60
CA VAL A 99 8.97 -13.77 7.80
C VAL A 99 9.83 -12.61 8.32
N ASP A 100 9.54 -12.12 9.52
CA ASP A 100 10.21 -10.99 10.16
C ASP A 100 11.62 -11.33 10.67
N ASP A 101 12.07 -12.56 10.51
CA ASP A 101 13.45 -13.00 10.68
C ASP A 101 14.38 -12.55 9.52
N ARG A 102 13.82 -12.17 8.39
CA ARG A 102 14.57 -11.81 7.16
C ARG A 102 13.98 -10.66 6.33
N TYR A 103 12.77 -10.17 6.65
CA TYR A 103 12.11 -9.05 5.99
C TYR A 103 11.58 -8.02 6.98
N GLY A 104 11.28 -6.82 6.51
CA GLY A 104 10.61 -5.78 7.28
C GLY A 104 11.54 -4.79 7.97
N TYR A 105 12.86 -5.00 7.92
CA TYR A 105 13.86 -4.13 8.53
C TYR A 105 15.07 -3.91 7.62
N ILE A 106 15.67 -2.73 7.72
CA ILE A 106 17.00 -2.46 7.16
C ILE A 106 18.02 -2.86 8.23
N LYS A 107 18.51 -4.08 8.14
CA LYS A 107 19.39 -4.67 9.15
C LYS A 107 20.35 -5.69 8.50
N GLU A 108 21.55 -5.83 9.03
CA GLU A 108 22.51 -6.87 8.62
C GLU A 108 21.88 -8.26 8.71
N GLY A 109 22.07 -9.07 7.68
CA GLY A 109 21.49 -10.41 7.55
C GLY A 109 20.06 -10.44 6.96
N TYR A 110 19.44 -9.28 6.76
CA TYR A 110 18.11 -9.19 6.13
C TYR A 110 18.20 -9.10 4.61
N ILE A 111 17.14 -9.55 3.93
CA ILE A 111 17.06 -9.47 2.47
C ILE A 111 16.92 -7.99 2.07
N ALA A 112 17.78 -7.56 1.14
CA ALA A 112 17.79 -6.18 0.65
C ALA A 112 16.75 -5.99 -0.46
N ASP A 113 15.47 -6.07 -0.09
CA ASP A 113 14.33 -5.67 -0.90
C ASP A 113 13.80 -4.35 -0.33
N LEU A 114 14.16 -3.24 -0.98
CA LEU A 114 13.92 -1.88 -0.47
C LEU A 114 13.22 -1.03 -1.52
N THR A 115 12.46 -0.05 -1.06
CA THR A 115 11.92 1.03 -1.90
C THR A 115 12.32 2.35 -1.25
N TYR A 116 12.83 3.29 -2.06
CA TYR A 116 13.05 4.65 -1.60
C TYR A 116 12.21 5.65 -2.38
N PHE A 117 11.73 6.66 -1.69
CA PHE A 117 10.85 7.70 -2.22
C PHE A 117 11.24 9.06 -1.64
N ASP A 118 10.83 10.12 -2.32
CA ASP A 118 11.08 11.50 -1.89
C ASP A 118 10.07 11.97 -0.82
N LYS A 119 10.20 13.23 -0.40
CA LYS A 119 9.31 13.87 0.58
C LYS A 119 7.84 13.96 0.12
N ASP A 120 7.60 13.83 -1.17
CA ASP A 120 6.26 13.84 -1.78
C ASP A 120 5.72 12.41 -2.01
N TYR A 121 6.36 11.41 -1.41
CA TYR A 121 6.05 9.97 -1.50
C TYR A 121 6.18 9.38 -2.92
N LYS A 122 6.87 10.08 -3.83
CA LYS A 122 7.17 9.56 -5.16
C LYS A 122 8.33 8.58 -5.09
N VAL A 123 8.09 7.35 -5.53
CA VAL A 123 9.14 6.33 -5.61
C VAL A 123 10.20 6.78 -6.61
N LYS A 124 11.46 6.72 -6.19
CA LYS A 124 12.67 7.07 -6.99
C LYS A 124 13.46 5.85 -7.37
N GLY A 125 13.25 4.75 -6.70
CA GLY A 125 13.88 3.50 -7.06
C GLY A 125 13.55 2.38 -6.09
N THR A 126 13.93 1.19 -6.52
CA THR A 126 13.79 -0.05 -5.75
C THR A 126 15.10 -0.82 -5.75
N VAL A 127 15.33 -1.54 -4.67
CA VAL A 127 16.39 -2.54 -4.57
C VAL A 127 15.70 -3.90 -4.45
N ALA A 128 16.01 -4.81 -5.35
CA ALA A 128 15.52 -6.18 -5.30
C ALA A 128 16.70 -7.14 -5.19
N LYS A 129 16.80 -7.84 -4.07
CA LYS A 129 17.93 -8.73 -3.73
C LYS A 129 19.29 -8.06 -3.94
N GLY A 130 19.38 -6.78 -3.53
CA GLY A 130 20.60 -5.99 -3.66
C GLY A 130 20.82 -5.31 -5.03
N ASN A 131 19.96 -5.52 -6.02
CA ASN A 131 20.06 -4.86 -7.32
C ASN A 131 19.20 -3.60 -7.36
N LEU A 132 19.83 -2.45 -7.59
CA LEU A 132 19.15 -1.14 -7.68
C LEU A 132 18.53 -0.92 -9.05
N THR A 133 17.28 -0.44 -9.07
CA THR A 133 16.60 0.14 -10.24
C THR A 133 16.11 1.52 -9.86
N GLU A 134 16.45 2.55 -10.65
CA GLU A 134 15.99 3.94 -10.47
C GLU A 134 14.89 4.30 -11.49
N TYR A 135 13.99 5.23 -11.09
CA TYR A 135 12.84 5.69 -11.89
C TYR A 135 12.84 7.20 -12.08
#